data_13a56d0eed9b3a55e20a688383f4b619
#
_entry.id   13a56d0eed9b3a55e20a688383f4b619
#
_cell.length_a   1.000
_cell.length_b   1.000
_cell.length_c   1.000
_cell.angle_alpha   90.00
_cell.angle_beta   90.00
_cell.angle_gamma   90.00
#
_symmetry.space_group_name_H-M   'P 1'
#
loop_
_entity.id
_entity.type
_entity.pdbx_description
1 polymer ?
#
loop_
_entity_poly.entity_id
_entity_poly.type
_entity_poly.pdbx_seq_one_letter_code
_entity_poly.pdbx_strand_id
1 'polypeptide(L)'
;MINLEDINTKENLIQDFYRWLFDNNNIVDKSVILEKEVDISLAPYYTDPYIYYPKQIANFFNTKAMQRLGRISQLALANDIYPNIYHSRLEHSKGLYNRKLEEFLYHFQDSNWRKHIEENHLKLYLLADLIKMAGHDIGHLPLSHLMETEILSYRGAHEDLGKRIMLEDPEIQNILLKISPKLPDILNNLYTKHIMNFKEHDESNFDVDRCDYVSRDYLYFGLPIHLPYSHYESISVELDSNGKPIESNDGSIKPSNNSKHKIDVYDEKQLPIIERLLEKRLDGYRLIYSNPLVFAHEK
;
A
#
# COMPACT_ATOMS: atom_id res chain seq x y z
N MET A 1 10.59 15.32 14.72
CA MET A 1 9.48 14.45 14.25
C MET A 1 8.17 15.05 14.73
N ILE A 2 7.26 15.34 13.83
CA ILE A 2 5.90 15.79 14.20
C ILE A 2 5.20 14.57 14.80
N ASN A 3 4.55 14.75 15.95
CA ASN A 3 3.74 13.70 16.55
C ASN A 3 2.44 13.56 15.74
N LEU A 4 2.33 12.54 14.90
CA LEU A 4 1.12 12.23 14.11
C LEU A 4 -0.05 11.73 14.99
N GLU A 5 0.16 11.60 16.29
CA GLU A 5 -0.88 11.20 17.24
C GLU A 5 -1.87 12.34 17.57
N ASP A 6 -1.50 13.61 17.29
CA ASP A 6 -2.39 14.76 17.47
C ASP A 6 -3.23 14.97 16.19
N ILE A 7 -4.53 14.84 16.33
CA ILE A 7 -5.53 14.96 15.24
C ILE A 7 -5.34 16.24 14.43
N ASN A 8 -5.21 17.39 15.11
CA ASN A 8 -5.06 18.66 14.41
C ASN A 8 -3.73 18.76 13.65
N THR A 9 -2.68 18.18 14.19
CA THR A 9 -1.35 18.16 13.58
C THR A 9 -1.33 17.25 12.35
N LYS A 10 -1.95 16.07 12.42
CA LYS A 10 -2.05 15.12 11.30
C LYS A 10 -2.88 15.69 10.16
N GLU A 11 -4.09 16.21 10.45
CA GLU A 11 -4.97 16.77 9.42
C GLU A 11 -4.31 17.97 8.72
N ASN A 12 -3.66 18.87 9.46
CA ASN A 12 -2.94 20.02 8.89
C ASN A 12 -1.77 19.56 7.98
N LEU A 13 -0.99 18.58 8.42
CA LEU A 13 0.13 18.07 7.63
C LEU A 13 -0.37 17.45 6.32
N ILE A 14 -1.46 16.69 6.37
CA ILE A 14 -2.10 16.11 5.17
C ILE A 14 -2.61 17.21 4.24
N GLN A 15 -3.25 18.24 4.80
CA GLN A 15 -3.72 19.40 4.06
C GLN A 15 -2.58 20.11 3.33
N ASP A 16 -1.46 20.35 4.02
CA ASP A 16 -0.28 21.01 3.47
C ASP A 16 0.40 20.13 2.39
N PHE A 17 0.49 18.82 2.62
CA PHE A 17 0.99 17.88 1.62
C PHE A 17 0.17 17.92 0.32
N TYR A 18 -1.16 17.88 0.41
CA TYR A 18 -1.99 17.93 -0.79
C TYR A 18 -2.01 19.29 -1.45
N ARG A 19 -1.93 20.40 -0.70
CA ARG A 19 -1.74 21.74 -1.28
C ARG A 19 -0.45 21.80 -2.09
N TRP A 20 0.65 21.31 -1.52
CA TRP A 20 1.92 21.22 -2.21
C TRP A 20 1.88 20.29 -3.43
N LEU A 21 1.26 19.12 -3.29
CA LEU A 21 1.14 18.12 -4.36
C LEU A 21 0.32 18.67 -5.54
N PHE A 22 -0.78 19.38 -5.25
CA PHE A 22 -1.69 19.95 -6.24
C PHE A 22 -1.22 21.30 -6.77
N ASP A 23 -0.21 21.90 -6.17
CA ASP A 23 0.48 23.05 -6.77
C ASP A 23 1.36 22.58 -7.95
N ASN A 24 0.65 22.16 -9.00
CA ASN A 24 1.21 21.65 -10.25
C ASN A 24 0.32 22.13 -11.41
N ASN A 25 0.96 22.65 -12.45
CA ASN A 25 0.25 23.18 -13.62
C ASN A 25 -0.57 22.13 -14.41
N ASN A 26 -0.34 20.84 -14.13
CA ASN A 26 -1.08 19.74 -14.75
C ASN A 26 -2.31 19.29 -13.94
N ILE A 27 -2.55 19.83 -12.76
CA ILE A 27 -3.75 19.55 -11.95
C ILE A 27 -4.87 20.52 -12.37
N VAL A 28 -6.03 19.97 -12.69
CA VAL A 28 -7.20 20.72 -13.14
C VAL A 28 -7.89 21.43 -11.98
N ASP A 29 -8.20 20.70 -10.93
CA ASP A 29 -8.80 21.26 -9.71
C ASP A 29 -7.77 21.16 -8.58
N LYS A 30 -7.24 22.32 -8.18
CA LYS A 30 -6.24 22.45 -7.12
C LYS A 30 -6.86 22.60 -5.72
N SER A 31 -8.18 22.57 -5.61
CA SER A 31 -8.85 22.65 -4.31
C SER A 31 -8.51 21.42 -3.45
N VAL A 32 -8.18 21.64 -2.20
CA VAL A 32 -7.93 20.58 -1.23
C VAL A 32 -9.05 20.61 -0.21
N ILE A 33 -10.07 19.82 -0.46
CA ILE A 33 -11.17 19.55 0.46
C ILE A 33 -10.97 18.13 0.96
N LEU A 34 -10.59 17.98 2.22
CA LEU A 34 -10.40 16.67 2.82
C LEU A 34 -11.72 16.05 3.23
N GLU A 35 -11.92 14.81 2.86
CA GLU A 35 -12.91 13.91 3.43
C GLU A 35 -12.20 12.97 4.42
N LYS A 36 -12.94 12.47 5.40
CA LYS A 36 -12.39 11.54 6.39
C LYS A 36 -13.34 10.40 6.68
N GLU A 37 -12.77 9.25 6.97
CA GLU A 37 -13.49 8.03 7.30
C GLU A 37 -12.78 7.30 8.44
N VAL A 38 -13.54 6.69 9.33
CA VAL A 38 -12.97 5.89 10.43
C VAL A 38 -12.38 4.60 9.87
N ASP A 39 -11.13 4.33 10.21
CA ASP A 39 -10.52 3.01 10.03
C ASP A 39 -10.41 2.31 11.38
N ILE A 40 -11.20 1.26 11.58
CA ILE A 40 -11.23 0.48 12.81
C ILE A 40 -9.86 -0.10 13.14
N SER A 41 -9.02 -0.39 12.15
CA SER A 41 -7.68 -0.93 12.37
C SER A 41 -6.72 0.06 13.06
N LEU A 42 -7.02 1.35 12.98
CA LEU A 42 -6.26 2.41 13.64
C LEU A 42 -6.74 2.69 15.07
N ALA A 43 -8.03 2.47 15.34
CA ALA A 43 -8.67 2.86 16.60
C ALA A 43 -8.01 2.32 17.88
N PRO A 44 -7.44 1.09 17.93
CA PRO A 44 -6.77 0.60 19.13
C PRO A 44 -5.44 1.30 19.45
N TYR A 45 -4.85 2.02 18.50
CA TYR A 45 -3.46 2.48 18.60
C TYR A 45 -3.30 3.98 18.48
N TYR A 46 -4.25 4.65 17.84
CA TYR A 46 -4.16 6.08 17.53
C TYR A 46 -5.35 6.84 18.11
N THR A 47 -5.08 8.01 18.62
CA THR A 47 -6.14 8.97 19.04
C THR A 47 -6.90 9.52 17.85
N ASP A 48 -6.32 9.42 16.65
CA ASP A 48 -6.92 9.78 15.38
C ASP A 48 -7.09 8.55 14.48
N PRO A 49 -8.23 7.85 14.57
CA PRO A 49 -8.51 6.65 13.77
C PRO A 49 -9.05 6.97 12.38
N TYR A 50 -8.79 8.16 11.86
CA TYR A 50 -9.31 8.57 10.56
C TYR A 50 -8.29 8.39 9.44
N ILE A 51 -8.80 7.90 8.30
CA ILE A 51 -8.15 8.05 7.00
C ILE A 51 -8.63 9.36 6.41
N TYR A 52 -7.71 10.16 5.91
CA TYR A 52 -8.00 11.43 5.24
C TYR A 52 -7.62 11.34 3.77
N TYR A 53 -8.48 11.83 2.90
CA TYR A 53 -8.20 11.91 1.48
C TYR A 53 -8.90 13.12 0.84
N PRO A 54 -8.28 13.74 -0.19
CA PRO A 54 -8.93 14.82 -0.90
C PRO A 54 -10.11 14.28 -1.71
N LYS A 55 -11.09 15.14 -1.98
CA LYS A 55 -12.30 14.79 -2.75
C LYS A 55 -12.01 14.05 -4.07
N GLN A 56 -10.89 14.35 -4.71
CA GLN A 56 -10.45 13.70 -5.92
C GLN A 56 -10.21 12.19 -5.72
N ILE A 57 -9.59 11.82 -4.59
CA ILE A 57 -9.36 10.43 -4.19
C ILE A 57 -10.66 9.79 -3.67
N ALA A 58 -11.50 10.56 -2.94
CA ALA A 58 -12.83 10.09 -2.54
C ALA A 58 -13.65 9.63 -3.76
N ASN A 59 -13.61 10.40 -4.85
CA ASN A 59 -14.30 10.03 -6.09
C ASN A 59 -13.77 8.70 -6.66
N PHE A 60 -12.45 8.42 -6.56
CA PHE A 60 -11.88 7.15 -6.99
C PHE A 60 -12.41 5.99 -6.13
N PHE A 61 -12.40 6.12 -4.80
CA PHE A 61 -12.97 5.10 -3.91
C PHE A 61 -14.47 4.88 -4.15
N ASN A 62 -15.21 5.88 -4.60
CA ASN A 62 -16.64 5.79 -4.89
C ASN A 62 -16.97 5.19 -6.27
N THR A 63 -15.98 4.82 -7.09
CA THR A 63 -16.22 4.10 -8.35
C THR A 63 -16.87 2.74 -8.10
N LYS A 64 -17.65 2.26 -9.06
CA LYS A 64 -18.32 0.95 -8.96
C LYS A 64 -17.31 -0.18 -8.78
N ALA A 65 -16.15 -0.08 -9.44
CA ALA A 65 -15.08 -1.05 -9.35
C ALA A 65 -14.50 -1.14 -7.92
N MET A 66 -14.24 0.01 -7.28
CA MET A 66 -13.78 0.06 -5.88
C MET A 66 -14.87 -0.36 -4.90
N GLN A 67 -16.11 0.15 -5.06
CA GLN A 67 -17.23 -0.19 -4.17
C GLN A 67 -17.58 -1.70 -4.20
N ARG A 68 -17.31 -2.37 -5.31
CA ARG A 68 -17.43 -3.83 -5.42
C ARG A 68 -16.57 -4.55 -4.37
N LEU A 69 -15.36 -4.05 -4.08
CA LEU A 69 -14.46 -4.64 -3.09
C LEU A 69 -15.04 -4.65 -1.67
N GLY A 70 -15.98 -3.75 -1.35
CA GLY A 70 -16.71 -3.76 -0.08
C GLY A 70 -17.62 -4.99 0.14
N ARG A 71 -17.84 -5.80 -0.91
CA ARG A 71 -18.60 -7.05 -0.86
C ARG A 71 -17.72 -8.29 -1.03
N ILE A 72 -16.41 -8.11 -1.08
CA ILE A 72 -15.45 -9.21 -1.18
C ILE A 72 -14.70 -9.28 0.14
N SER A 73 -14.87 -10.41 0.85
CA SER A 73 -14.13 -10.68 2.07
C SER A 73 -12.62 -10.73 1.79
N GLN A 74 -11.83 -10.14 2.67
CA GLN A 74 -10.37 -10.20 2.60
C GLN A 74 -9.87 -11.65 2.68
N LEU A 75 -10.49 -12.45 3.55
CA LEU A 75 -10.08 -13.82 3.86
C LEU A 75 -11.05 -14.88 3.33
N ALA A 76 -11.59 -14.67 2.12
CA ALA A 76 -12.44 -15.63 1.41
C ALA A 76 -13.56 -16.20 2.31
N LEU A 77 -13.57 -17.52 2.59
CA LEU A 77 -14.56 -18.22 3.40
C LEU A 77 -14.19 -18.33 4.89
N ALA A 78 -13.11 -17.68 5.32
CA ALA A 78 -12.69 -17.74 6.72
C ALA A 78 -13.75 -17.22 7.71
N ASN A 79 -14.64 -16.30 7.25
CA ASN A 79 -15.75 -15.80 8.05
C ASN A 79 -16.79 -16.87 8.41
N ASP A 80 -16.90 -17.96 7.67
CA ASP A 80 -17.80 -19.07 7.99
C ASP A 80 -17.29 -19.88 9.19
N ILE A 81 -15.99 -19.88 9.42
CA ILE A 81 -15.33 -20.52 10.56
C ILE A 81 -15.13 -19.53 11.72
N TYR A 82 -14.78 -18.29 11.38
CA TYR A 82 -14.48 -17.21 12.32
C TYR A 82 -15.46 -16.05 12.12
N PRO A 83 -16.61 -16.01 12.78
CA PRO A 83 -17.69 -15.05 12.50
C PRO A 83 -17.30 -13.57 12.65
N ASN A 84 -16.21 -13.28 13.35
CA ASN A 84 -15.73 -11.91 13.53
C ASN A 84 -14.87 -11.41 12.36
N ILE A 85 -14.50 -12.29 11.43
CA ILE A 85 -13.65 -11.94 10.28
C ILE A 85 -14.54 -11.57 9.10
N TYR A 86 -14.96 -10.32 9.04
CA TYR A 86 -15.84 -9.82 7.99
C TYR A 86 -15.30 -8.59 7.26
N HIS A 87 -14.05 -8.20 7.53
CA HIS A 87 -13.44 -7.07 6.85
C HIS A 87 -13.29 -7.33 5.34
N SER A 88 -13.48 -6.26 4.61
CA SER A 88 -13.54 -6.29 3.16
C SER A 88 -12.22 -5.87 2.52
N ARG A 89 -12.04 -6.22 1.24
CA ARG A 89 -10.93 -5.73 0.45
C ARG A 89 -10.97 -4.21 0.22
N LEU A 90 -12.14 -3.58 0.31
CA LEU A 90 -12.23 -2.12 0.26
C LEU A 90 -11.60 -1.45 1.49
N GLU A 91 -11.82 -2.02 2.68
CA GLU A 91 -11.19 -1.53 3.91
C GLU A 91 -9.67 -1.68 3.85
N HIS A 92 -9.20 -2.83 3.36
CA HIS A 92 -7.78 -3.05 3.10
C HIS A 92 -7.21 -2.06 2.07
N SER A 93 -7.86 -1.84 0.94
CA SER A 93 -7.45 -0.87 -0.08
C SER A 93 -7.33 0.56 0.47
N LYS A 94 -8.27 0.96 1.34
CA LYS A 94 -8.19 2.25 2.05
C LYS A 94 -7.04 2.29 3.05
N GLY A 95 -6.78 1.19 3.74
CA GLY A 95 -5.63 1.02 4.62
C GLY A 95 -4.31 1.18 3.87
N LEU A 96 -4.17 0.53 2.72
CA LEU A 96 -2.99 0.65 1.85
C LEU A 96 -2.74 2.09 1.42
N TYR A 97 -3.80 2.77 0.96
CA TYR A 97 -3.69 4.18 0.63
C TYR A 97 -3.19 5.02 1.83
N ASN A 98 -3.77 4.82 3.02
CA ASN A 98 -3.37 5.56 4.21
C ASN A 98 -1.91 5.30 4.58
N ARG A 99 -1.48 4.04 4.53
CA ARG A 99 -0.09 3.65 4.80
C ARG A 99 0.88 4.31 3.82
N LYS A 100 0.55 4.30 2.54
CA LYS A 100 1.38 4.96 1.52
C LYS A 100 1.39 6.48 1.68
N LEU A 101 0.27 7.07 2.06
CA LEU A 101 0.21 8.49 2.39
C LEU A 101 1.11 8.83 3.59
N GLU A 102 1.09 8.05 4.65
CA GLU A 102 1.94 8.27 5.83
C GLU A 102 3.43 8.16 5.49
N GLU A 103 3.82 7.25 4.61
CA GLU A 103 5.18 7.18 4.05
C GLU A 103 5.55 8.51 3.36
N PHE A 104 4.68 9.03 2.50
CA PHE A 104 4.94 10.29 1.82
C PHE A 104 4.96 11.49 2.78
N LEU A 105 4.10 11.50 3.79
CA LEU A 105 4.08 12.56 4.80
C LEU A 105 5.38 12.63 5.62
N TYR A 106 5.97 11.48 5.89
CA TYR A 106 7.29 11.45 6.54
C TYR A 106 8.36 12.09 5.67
N HIS A 107 8.47 11.68 4.42
CA HIS A 107 9.43 12.28 3.49
C HIS A 107 9.12 13.75 3.19
N PHE A 108 7.86 14.13 3.17
CA PHE A 108 7.42 15.50 2.94
C PHE A 108 7.97 16.50 3.96
N GLN A 109 8.31 16.04 5.18
CA GLN A 109 8.94 16.90 6.19
C GLN A 109 10.40 17.27 5.83
N ASP A 110 11.06 16.49 4.97
CA ASP A 110 12.40 16.82 4.48
C ASP A 110 12.33 17.78 3.29
N SER A 111 12.95 18.97 3.47
CA SER A 111 13.01 19.98 2.42
C SER A 111 13.82 19.54 1.20
N ASN A 112 14.84 18.71 1.38
CA ASN A 112 15.67 18.21 0.28
C ASN A 112 14.88 17.22 -0.58
N TRP A 113 14.05 16.37 0.05
CA TRP A 113 13.17 15.47 -0.66
C TRP A 113 12.13 16.25 -1.48
N ARG A 114 11.47 17.27 -0.87
CA ARG A 114 10.52 18.12 -1.61
C ARG A 114 11.17 18.79 -2.82
N LYS A 115 12.36 19.34 -2.63
CA LYS A 115 13.14 19.97 -3.70
C LYS A 115 13.45 18.97 -4.82
N HIS A 116 13.89 17.76 -4.47
CA HIS A 116 14.14 16.69 -5.45
C HIS A 116 12.89 16.35 -6.27
N ILE A 117 11.74 16.21 -5.62
CA ILE A 117 10.45 15.92 -6.29
C ILE A 117 10.05 17.04 -7.24
N GLU A 118 10.25 18.30 -6.84
CA GLU A 118 9.91 19.47 -7.66
C GLU A 118 10.84 19.60 -8.86
N GLU A 119 12.15 19.52 -8.66
CA GLU A 119 13.16 19.63 -9.72
C GLU A 119 13.01 18.52 -10.79
N ASN A 120 12.58 17.34 -10.40
CA ASN A 120 12.35 16.21 -11.30
C ASN A 120 10.89 16.06 -11.77
N HIS A 121 10.02 17.01 -11.43
CA HIS A 121 8.60 17.03 -11.83
C HIS A 121 7.81 15.78 -11.41
N LEU A 122 8.09 15.21 -10.22
CA LEU A 122 7.59 13.92 -9.78
C LEU A 122 6.25 14.00 -9.01
N LYS A 123 5.67 15.18 -8.75
CA LYS A 123 4.42 15.33 -7.97
C LYS A 123 3.26 14.47 -8.51
N LEU A 124 3.08 14.42 -9.84
CA LEU A 124 2.02 13.58 -10.42
C LEU A 124 2.31 12.07 -10.29
N TYR A 125 3.57 11.69 -10.23
CA TYR A 125 3.94 10.28 -9.97
C TYR A 125 3.61 9.88 -8.53
N LEU A 126 3.82 10.75 -7.53
CA LEU A 126 3.38 10.49 -6.16
C LEU A 126 1.86 10.29 -6.08
N LEU A 127 1.10 11.14 -6.76
CA LEU A 127 -0.35 11.01 -6.81
C LEU A 127 -0.80 9.72 -7.51
N ALA A 128 -0.16 9.37 -8.62
CA ALA A 128 -0.43 8.13 -9.34
C ALA A 128 -0.10 6.89 -8.50
N ASP A 129 0.97 6.95 -7.70
CA ASP A 129 1.36 5.87 -6.81
C ASP A 129 0.37 5.68 -5.65
N LEU A 130 -0.12 6.76 -5.04
CA LEU A 130 -1.22 6.69 -4.07
C LEU A 130 -2.47 6.03 -4.65
N ILE A 131 -2.85 6.38 -5.89
CA ILE A 131 -4.01 5.80 -6.58
C ILE A 131 -3.76 4.33 -6.94
N LYS A 132 -2.54 4.00 -7.37
CA LYS A 132 -2.14 2.62 -7.67
C LYS A 132 -2.23 1.73 -6.43
N MET A 133 -1.71 2.21 -5.29
CA MET A 133 -1.80 1.49 -4.02
C MET A 133 -3.25 1.33 -3.56
N ALA A 134 -4.07 2.39 -3.65
CA ALA A 134 -5.49 2.31 -3.36
C ALA A 134 -6.23 1.27 -4.24
N GLY A 135 -5.82 1.14 -5.49
CA GLY A 135 -6.39 0.19 -6.46
C GLY A 135 -5.68 -1.17 -6.53
N HIS A 136 -4.75 -1.47 -5.63
CA HIS A 136 -3.93 -2.69 -5.66
C HIS A 136 -4.78 -3.95 -5.84
N ASP A 137 -5.81 -4.12 -5.03
CA ASP A 137 -6.69 -5.29 -4.99
C ASP A 137 -7.93 -5.19 -5.89
N ILE A 138 -8.04 -4.15 -6.74
CA ILE A 138 -9.26 -3.88 -7.52
C ILE A 138 -9.65 -5.04 -8.46
N GLY A 139 -8.71 -5.90 -8.81
CA GLY A 139 -8.93 -7.07 -9.67
C GLY A 139 -9.45 -8.31 -8.96
N HIS A 140 -9.47 -8.35 -7.64
CA HIS A 140 -9.93 -9.53 -6.93
C HIS A 140 -11.39 -9.89 -7.23
N LEU A 141 -11.62 -11.19 -7.45
CA LEU A 141 -12.93 -11.80 -7.62
C LEU A 141 -13.48 -12.27 -6.25
N PRO A 142 -14.77 -12.57 -6.16
CA PRO A 142 -15.31 -13.27 -5.00
C PRO A 142 -14.47 -14.52 -4.67
N LEU A 143 -14.27 -14.82 -3.39
CA LEU A 143 -13.39 -15.88 -2.89
C LEU A 143 -11.89 -15.63 -3.12
N SER A 144 -11.52 -14.47 -3.63
CA SER A 144 -10.11 -14.04 -3.70
C SER A 144 -9.18 -15.07 -4.36
N HIS A 145 -8.09 -15.46 -3.72
CA HIS A 145 -7.11 -16.42 -4.25
C HIS A 145 -7.68 -17.83 -4.48
N LEU A 146 -8.72 -18.23 -3.74
CA LEU A 146 -9.39 -19.51 -3.98
C LEU A 146 -10.01 -19.58 -5.38
N MET A 147 -10.63 -18.49 -5.84
CA MET A 147 -11.15 -18.39 -7.19
C MET A 147 -10.04 -18.56 -8.23
N GLU A 148 -8.88 -17.98 -7.99
CA GLU A 148 -7.74 -18.04 -8.91
C GLU A 148 -7.15 -19.44 -9.02
N THR A 149 -6.92 -20.09 -7.87
CA THR A 149 -6.24 -21.38 -7.81
C THR A 149 -7.14 -22.54 -8.20
N GLU A 150 -8.36 -22.59 -7.69
CA GLU A 150 -9.27 -23.74 -7.82
C GLU A 150 -10.20 -23.63 -9.04
N ILE A 151 -10.57 -22.42 -9.45
CA ILE A 151 -11.55 -22.23 -10.53
C ILE A 151 -10.88 -21.77 -11.82
N LEU A 152 -10.04 -20.72 -11.73
CA LEU A 152 -9.37 -20.19 -12.92
C LEU A 152 -8.07 -20.93 -13.26
N SER A 153 -7.51 -21.68 -12.31
CA SER A 153 -6.19 -22.34 -12.45
C SER A 153 -5.09 -21.35 -12.90
N TYR A 154 -5.23 -20.08 -12.52
CA TYR A 154 -4.32 -19.01 -12.90
C TYR A 154 -4.02 -18.09 -11.68
N ARG A 155 -2.87 -18.32 -11.07
CA ARG A 155 -2.35 -17.50 -9.97
C ARG A 155 -1.97 -16.10 -10.48
N GLY A 156 -2.38 -15.05 -9.80
CA GLY A 156 -2.11 -13.67 -10.22
C GLY A 156 -3.14 -13.10 -11.20
N ALA A 157 -4.27 -13.81 -11.43
CA ALA A 157 -5.35 -13.31 -12.28
C ALA A 157 -5.89 -11.96 -11.81
N HIS A 158 -5.89 -11.71 -10.49
CA HIS A 158 -6.32 -10.42 -9.93
C HIS A 158 -5.37 -9.28 -10.29
N GLU A 159 -4.07 -9.52 -10.40
CA GLU A 159 -3.09 -8.49 -10.77
C GLU A 159 -3.31 -8.03 -12.23
N ASP A 160 -3.44 -8.99 -13.16
CA ASP A 160 -3.73 -8.69 -14.56
C ASP A 160 -5.09 -8.02 -14.75
N LEU A 161 -6.11 -8.51 -14.04
CA LEU A 161 -7.45 -7.92 -14.07
C LEU A 161 -7.44 -6.52 -13.42
N GLY A 162 -6.75 -6.37 -12.31
CA GLY A 162 -6.58 -5.09 -11.60
C GLY A 162 -5.95 -4.05 -12.49
N LYS A 163 -4.84 -4.39 -13.13
CA LYS A 163 -4.18 -3.54 -14.11
C LYS A 163 -5.13 -3.12 -15.24
N ARG A 164 -5.89 -4.06 -15.81
CA ARG A 164 -6.87 -3.75 -16.86
C ARG A 164 -7.97 -2.82 -16.35
N ILE A 165 -8.55 -3.08 -15.19
CA ILE A 165 -9.57 -2.21 -14.60
C ILE A 165 -9.01 -0.80 -14.39
N MET A 166 -7.84 -0.67 -13.79
CA MET A 166 -7.21 0.62 -13.53
C MET A 166 -6.92 1.42 -14.80
N LEU A 167 -6.57 0.74 -15.89
CA LEU A 167 -6.16 1.39 -17.14
C LEU A 167 -7.28 1.52 -18.18
N GLU A 168 -8.35 0.71 -18.09
CA GLU A 168 -9.36 0.62 -19.15
C GLU A 168 -10.79 0.96 -18.67
N ASP A 169 -11.07 0.94 -17.33
CA ASP A 169 -12.41 1.25 -16.82
C ASP A 169 -12.77 2.71 -17.09
N PRO A 170 -13.89 2.98 -17.82
CA PRO A 170 -14.23 4.35 -18.23
C PRO A 170 -14.54 5.28 -17.04
N GLU A 171 -15.07 4.76 -15.92
CA GLU A 171 -15.37 5.57 -14.74
C GLU A 171 -14.07 6.02 -14.06
N ILE A 172 -13.12 5.10 -13.90
CA ILE A 172 -11.78 5.39 -13.35
C ILE A 172 -11.05 6.36 -14.26
N GLN A 173 -10.98 6.07 -15.56
CA GLN A 173 -10.30 6.94 -16.53
C GLN A 173 -10.87 8.37 -16.54
N ASN A 174 -12.19 8.51 -16.47
CA ASN A 174 -12.81 9.83 -16.39
C ASN A 174 -12.44 10.60 -15.11
N ILE A 175 -12.30 9.91 -13.98
CA ILE A 175 -11.84 10.52 -12.71
C ILE A 175 -10.38 10.96 -12.83
N LEU A 176 -9.51 10.11 -13.36
CA LEU A 176 -8.10 10.43 -13.55
C LEU A 176 -7.92 11.66 -14.46
N LEU A 177 -8.65 11.71 -15.57
CA LEU A 177 -8.62 12.84 -16.50
C LEU A 177 -9.14 14.15 -15.87
N LYS A 178 -10.12 14.07 -14.98
CA LYS A 178 -10.61 15.24 -14.22
C LYS A 178 -9.59 15.75 -13.21
N ILE A 179 -8.74 14.90 -12.67
CA ILE A 179 -7.64 15.30 -11.80
C ILE A 179 -6.52 15.93 -12.64
N SER A 180 -6.05 15.21 -13.65
CA SER A 180 -5.01 15.66 -14.56
C SER A 180 -5.08 14.92 -15.90
N PRO A 181 -5.00 15.63 -17.05
CA PRO A 181 -4.93 14.99 -18.36
C PRO A 181 -3.74 14.03 -18.54
N LYS A 182 -2.68 14.18 -17.73
CA LYS A 182 -1.47 13.34 -17.78
C LYS A 182 -1.53 12.13 -16.85
N LEU A 183 -2.47 12.08 -15.92
CA LEU A 183 -2.51 11.06 -14.88
C LEU A 183 -2.74 9.64 -15.44
N PRO A 184 -3.61 9.41 -16.47
CA PRO A 184 -3.74 8.10 -17.08
C PRO A 184 -2.43 7.55 -17.66
N ASP A 185 -1.68 8.39 -18.39
CA ASP A 185 -0.39 7.98 -18.98
C ASP A 185 0.66 7.68 -17.91
N ILE A 186 0.70 8.49 -16.86
CA ILE A 186 1.62 8.27 -15.73
C ILE A 186 1.27 6.97 -15.02
N LEU A 187 -0.01 6.73 -14.74
CA LEU A 187 -0.46 5.48 -14.13
C LEU A 187 -0.11 4.26 -15.00
N ASN A 188 -0.33 4.33 -16.31
CA ASN A 188 0.09 3.30 -17.24
C ASN A 188 1.61 3.07 -17.21
N ASN A 189 2.41 4.13 -17.12
CA ASN A 189 3.85 4.00 -16.97
C ASN A 189 4.25 3.30 -15.67
N LEU A 190 3.56 3.56 -14.56
CA LEU A 190 3.80 2.86 -13.29
C LEU A 190 3.48 1.36 -13.36
N TYR A 191 2.52 0.94 -14.21
CA TYR A 191 2.19 -0.47 -14.42
C TYR A 191 3.09 -1.19 -15.45
N THR A 192 3.74 -0.44 -16.35
CA THR A 192 4.45 -1.03 -17.50
C THR A 192 5.95 -0.84 -17.45
N LYS A 193 6.41 0.15 -16.72
CA LYS A 193 7.82 0.53 -16.65
C LYS A 193 8.18 0.70 -15.17
N HIS A 194 9.23 0.06 -14.72
CA HIS A 194 9.82 0.31 -13.39
C HIS A 194 10.54 1.68 -13.41
N ILE A 195 9.77 2.78 -13.52
CA ILE A 195 10.33 4.13 -13.78
C ILE A 195 10.86 4.79 -12.51
N MET A 196 10.46 4.33 -11.34
CA MET A 196 10.89 4.95 -10.10
C MET A 196 11.32 3.89 -9.10
N ASN A 197 12.47 4.12 -8.46
CA ASN A 197 12.88 3.43 -7.24
C ASN A 197 12.00 3.79 -6.01
N PHE A 198 10.76 4.26 -6.22
CA PHE A 198 9.74 4.09 -5.21
C PHE A 198 9.47 2.60 -5.20
N LYS A 199 9.92 1.93 -4.18
CA LYS A 199 9.81 0.50 -4.02
C LYS A 199 8.34 0.10 -4.16
N GLU A 200 7.97 -0.19 -5.41
CA GLU A 200 6.80 -1.00 -5.70
C GLU A 200 7.05 -2.33 -5.00
N HIS A 201 5.97 -2.99 -4.55
CA HIS A 201 6.00 -4.36 -4.09
C HIS A 201 7.39 -4.95 -4.21
N ASP A 202 8.24 -4.51 -3.30
CA ASP A 202 9.55 -5.08 -3.22
C ASP A 202 9.27 -6.55 -2.92
N GLU A 203 9.95 -7.45 -3.59
CA GLU A 203 10.02 -8.85 -3.18
C GLU A 203 10.50 -8.97 -1.71
N SER A 204 10.79 -7.80 -1.07
CA SER A 204 11.02 -7.71 0.36
C SER A 204 9.77 -8.16 1.10
N ASN A 205 9.97 -8.94 2.14
CA ASN A 205 8.88 -9.40 2.99
C ASN A 205 8.23 -8.27 3.83
N PHE A 206 8.52 -7.01 3.52
CA PHE A 206 8.15 -5.80 4.28
C PHE A 206 7.61 -4.71 3.37
N ASP A 207 6.47 -4.94 2.77
CA ASP A 207 5.73 -3.92 2.03
C ASP A 207 4.52 -3.40 2.83
N VAL A 208 3.98 -2.29 2.39
CA VAL A 208 2.81 -1.66 3.01
C VAL A 208 1.59 -2.60 2.98
N ASP A 209 1.51 -3.47 1.97
CA ASP A 209 0.44 -4.45 1.81
C ASP A 209 0.45 -5.45 2.98
N ARG A 210 1.61 -6.09 3.23
CA ARG A 210 1.75 -7.05 4.33
C ARG A 210 1.56 -6.40 5.69
N CYS A 211 2.04 -5.17 5.88
CA CYS A 211 1.81 -4.42 7.11
C CYS A 211 0.33 -4.13 7.34
N ASP A 212 -0.45 -3.82 6.30
CA ASP A 212 -1.87 -3.58 6.46
C ASP A 212 -2.64 -4.87 6.74
N TYR A 213 -2.57 -5.88 5.85
CA TYR A 213 -3.40 -7.05 6.03
C TYR A 213 -3.08 -7.81 7.33
N VAL A 214 -1.81 -7.94 7.72
CA VAL A 214 -1.47 -8.60 8.99
C VAL A 214 -2.08 -7.85 10.17
N SER A 215 -1.92 -6.51 10.23
CA SER A 215 -2.50 -5.72 11.32
C SER A 215 -4.02 -5.82 11.36
N ARG A 216 -4.64 -5.75 10.20
CA ARG A 216 -6.11 -5.77 10.03
C ARG A 216 -6.69 -7.15 10.37
N ASP A 217 -6.12 -8.22 9.83
CA ASP A 217 -6.55 -9.59 10.11
C ASP A 217 -6.49 -9.88 11.62
N TYR A 218 -5.36 -9.54 12.26
CA TYR A 218 -5.20 -9.76 13.71
C TYR A 218 -6.18 -8.94 14.55
N LEU A 219 -6.54 -7.73 14.12
CA LEU A 219 -7.58 -6.96 14.80
C LEU A 219 -8.91 -7.71 14.81
N TYR A 220 -9.33 -8.21 13.64
CA TYR A 220 -10.61 -8.93 13.50
C TYR A 220 -10.59 -10.31 14.20
N PHE A 221 -9.39 -10.88 14.44
CA PHE A 221 -9.24 -12.02 15.33
C PHE A 221 -9.33 -11.66 16.83
N GLY A 222 -9.46 -10.39 17.18
CA GLY A 222 -9.44 -9.93 18.57
C GLY A 222 -8.06 -9.98 19.22
N LEU A 223 -7.01 -10.05 18.43
CA LEU A 223 -5.59 -10.08 18.84
C LEU A 223 -4.84 -8.89 18.25
N PRO A 224 -5.26 -7.65 18.55
CA PRO A 224 -4.71 -6.48 17.89
C PRO A 224 -3.19 -6.39 18.06
N ILE A 225 -2.49 -6.16 16.95
CA ILE A 225 -1.05 -5.93 16.91
C ILE A 225 -0.76 -4.56 16.35
N HIS A 226 0.07 -3.80 17.04
CA HIS A 226 0.57 -2.55 16.52
C HIS A 226 1.82 -2.84 15.68
N LEU A 227 1.72 -2.60 14.39
CA LEU A 227 2.85 -2.53 13.47
C LEU A 227 2.98 -1.05 13.09
N PRO A 228 3.83 -0.30 13.82
CA PRO A 228 3.97 1.12 13.57
C PRO A 228 4.42 1.33 12.12
N TYR A 229 3.93 2.42 11.53
CA TYR A 229 4.45 2.94 10.27
C TYR A 229 5.85 3.44 10.52
N SER A 230 6.82 2.59 10.41
CA SER A 230 8.20 3.01 10.31
C SER A 230 8.59 2.90 8.85
N HIS A 231 9.31 3.91 8.38
CA HIS A 231 10.00 3.79 7.12
C HIS A 231 10.93 2.60 7.23
N TYR A 232 10.61 1.55 6.53
CA TYR A 232 11.56 0.49 6.28
C TYR A 232 12.49 0.97 5.18
N GLU A 233 13.47 1.77 5.54
CA GLU A 233 14.57 2.05 4.64
C GLU A 233 15.36 0.77 4.48
N SER A 234 15.18 0.09 3.37
CA SER A 234 16.04 -1.00 2.99
C SER A 234 16.91 -0.56 1.82
N ILE A 235 18.16 -0.95 1.86
CA ILE A 235 19.10 -0.78 0.74
C ILE A 235 19.28 -2.14 0.11
N SER A 236 18.91 -2.28 -1.16
CA SER A 236 19.24 -3.49 -1.92
C SER A 236 20.73 -3.47 -2.24
N VAL A 237 21.43 -4.53 -1.88
CA VAL A 237 22.88 -4.65 -2.06
C VAL A 237 23.24 -5.81 -2.98
N GLU A 238 24.28 -5.65 -3.79
CA GLU A 238 24.80 -6.75 -4.62
C GLU A 238 25.50 -7.79 -3.75
N LEU A 239 25.31 -9.06 -4.10
CA LEU A 239 25.98 -10.18 -3.47
C LEU A 239 27.08 -10.74 -4.39
N ASP A 240 28.18 -11.17 -3.79
CA ASP A 240 29.21 -11.97 -4.47
C ASP A 240 28.74 -13.40 -4.73
N SER A 241 29.57 -14.20 -5.38
CA SER A 241 29.29 -15.63 -5.66
C SER A 241 29.12 -16.50 -4.40
N ASN A 242 29.49 -16.00 -3.23
CA ASN A 242 29.38 -16.67 -1.94
C ASN A 242 28.16 -16.17 -1.13
N GLY A 243 27.36 -15.26 -1.70
CA GLY A 243 26.20 -14.66 -1.05
C GLY A 243 26.54 -13.59 -0.01
N LYS A 244 27.73 -12.97 -0.08
CA LYS A 244 28.11 -11.85 0.78
C LYS A 244 27.93 -10.52 0.05
N PRO A 245 27.54 -9.44 0.76
CA PRO A 245 27.50 -8.10 0.19
C PRO A 245 28.84 -7.69 -0.40
N ILE A 246 28.79 -7.10 -1.60
CA ILE A 246 30.01 -6.56 -2.26
C ILE A 246 30.33 -5.19 -1.63
N GLU A 247 31.52 -5.07 -1.09
CA GLU A 247 32.04 -3.82 -0.55
C GLU A 247 32.75 -3.01 -1.65
N SER A 248 32.55 -1.70 -1.62
CA SER A 248 33.32 -0.74 -2.42
C SER A 248 34.73 -0.55 -1.83
N ASN A 249 35.66 0.05 -2.61
CA ASN A 249 37.04 0.27 -2.17
C ASN A 249 37.17 1.17 -0.91
N ASP A 250 36.11 1.90 -0.57
CA ASP A 250 36.03 2.76 0.62
C ASP A 250 35.38 2.05 1.83
N GLY A 251 35.06 0.76 1.71
CA GLY A 251 34.41 -0.04 2.74
C GLY A 251 32.88 0.14 2.79
N SER A 252 32.28 0.93 1.90
CA SER A 252 30.82 1.05 1.80
C SER A 252 30.24 -0.15 1.06
N ILE A 253 29.01 -0.54 1.42
CA ILE A 253 28.29 -1.61 0.71
C ILE A 253 27.73 -1.06 -0.59
N LYS A 254 27.97 -1.76 -1.70
CA LYS A 254 27.56 -1.32 -3.04
C LYS A 254 26.06 -1.54 -3.24
N PRO A 255 25.26 -0.47 -3.50
CA PRO A 255 23.85 -0.61 -3.86
C PRO A 255 23.68 -1.41 -5.14
N SER A 256 22.67 -2.29 -5.18
CA SER A 256 22.36 -3.07 -6.38
C SER A 256 21.13 -2.55 -7.10
N ASN A 257 21.28 -2.44 -8.41
CA ASN A 257 20.16 -2.22 -9.33
C ASN A 257 19.73 -3.52 -10.04
N ASN A 258 20.32 -4.68 -9.67
CA ASN A 258 20.09 -5.96 -10.34
C ASN A 258 19.22 -6.88 -9.46
N SER A 259 18.08 -7.35 -9.99
CA SER A 259 17.09 -8.15 -9.27
C SER A 259 17.52 -9.59 -8.93
N LYS A 260 18.61 -10.11 -9.51
CA LYS A 260 18.96 -11.53 -9.40
C LYS A 260 19.84 -11.92 -8.20
N HIS A 261 20.58 -10.98 -7.61
CA HIS A 261 21.53 -11.26 -6.52
C HIS A 261 21.55 -10.07 -5.54
N LYS A 262 20.42 -9.78 -4.92
CA LYS A 262 20.30 -8.72 -3.92
C LYS A 262 19.73 -9.24 -2.62
N ILE A 263 20.15 -8.64 -1.52
CA ILE A 263 19.48 -8.71 -0.22
C ILE A 263 19.09 -7.31 0.20
N ASP A 264 18.00 -7.21 0.92
CA ASP A 264 17.60 -5.95 1.54
C ASP A 264 18.24 -5.86 2.91
N VAL A 265 18.94 -4.74 3.15
CA VAL A 265 19.55 -4.41 4.44
C VAL A 265 18.70 -3.35 5.11
N TYR A 266 18.25 -3.61 6.32
CA TYR A 266 17.42 -2.72 7.13
C TYR A 266 18.22 -2.06 8.24
N ASP A 267 17.79 -0.88 8.70
CA ASP A 267 18.35 -0.26 9.90
C ASP A 267 18.12 -1.20 11.10
N GLU A 268 19.16 -1.40 11.92
CA GLU A 268 19.12 -2.25 13.13
C GLU A 268 17.96 -1.85 14.07
N LYS A 269 17.61 -0.57 14.13
CA LYS A 269 16.47 -0.06 14.92
C LYS A 269 15.12 -0.58 14.44
N GLN A 270 15.03 -1.04 13.20
CA GLN A 270 13.80 -1.57 12.60
C GLN A 270 13.65 -3.08 12.81
N LEU A 271 14.74 -3.79 13.15
CA LEU A 271 14.74 -5.24 13.32
C LEU A 271 13.64 -5.76 14.25
N PRO A 272 13.36 -5.16 15.43
CA PRO A 272 12.31 -5.67 16.32
C PRO A 272 10.90 -5.61 15.70
N ILE A 273 10.64 -4.62 14.85
CA ILE A 273 9.35 -4.46 14.18
C ILE A 273 9.25 -5.48 13.04
N ILE A 274 10.33 -5.66 12.31
CA ILE A 274 10.46 -6.63 11.24
C ILE A 274 10.25 -8.06 11.76
N GLU A 275 10.97 -8.42 12.81
CA GLU A 275 10.83 -9.73 13.48
C GLU A 275 9.39 -9.96 13.94
N ARG A 276 8.78 -8.95 14.55
CA ARG A 276 7.38 -9.03 14.99
C ARG A 276 6.41 -9.22 13.83
N LEU A 277 6.60 -8.54 12.72
CA LEU A 277 5.76 -8.73 11.53
C LEU A 277 5.91 -10.14 10.97
N LEU A 278 7.14 -10.64 10.83
CA LEU A 278 7.41 -12.00 10.36
C LEU A 278 6.81 -13.06 11.28
N GLU A 279 7.00 -12.91 12.60
CA GLU A 279 6.41 -13.80 13.60
C GLU A 279 4.89 -13.83 13.46
N LYS A 280 4.24 -12.67 13.43
CA LYS A 280 2.79 -12.57 13.31
C LYS A 280 2.28 -13.10 11.98
N ARG A 281 2.97 -12.83 10.89
CA ARG A 281 2.63 -13.42 9.59
C ARG A 281 2.72 -14.95 9.62
N LEU A 282 3.76 -15.51 10.24
CA LEU A 282 3.91 -16.96 10.40
C LEU A 282 2.79 -17.56 11.27
N ASP A 283 2.46 -16.89 12.38
CA ASP A 283 1.32 -17.30 13.23
C ASP A 283 0.00 -17.20 12.46
N GLY A 284 -0.20 -16.14 11.66
CA GLY A 284 -1.36 -15.99 10.78
C GLY A 284 -1.49 -17.17 9.80
N TYR A 285 -0.38 -17.59 9.18
CA TYR A 285 -0.40 -18.78 8.33
C TYR A 285 -0.82 -20.03 9.08
N ARG A 286 -0.33 -20.23 10.30
CA ARG A 286 -0.66 -21.42 11.11
C ARG A 286 -2.08 -21.42 11.64
N LEU A 287 -2.58 -20.26 12.08
CA LEU A 287 -3.84 -20.15 12.82
C LEU A 287 -5.02 -19.86 11.88
N ILE A 288 -4.78 -19.13 10.80
CA ILE A 288 -5.83 -18.57 9.93
C ILE A 288 -5.75 -19.17 8.53
N TYR A 289 -4.71 -18.81 7.77
CA TYR A 289 -4.66 -19.06 6.33
C TYR A 289 -4.47 -20.52 5.96
N SER A 290 -3.83 -21.31 6.82
CA SER A 290 -3.63 -22.75 6.64
C SER A 290 -4.42 -23.58 7.65
N ASN A 291 -5.43 -22.99 8.29
CA ASN A 291 -6.29 -23.74 9.23
C ASN A 291 -7.01 -24.85 8.48
N PRO A 292 -6.90 -26.12 8.91
CA PRO A 292 -7.51 -27.26 8.23
C PRO A 292 -9.02 -27.13 8.06
N LEU A 293 -9.72 -26.43 8.97
CA LEU A 293 -11.17 -26.22 8.89
C LEU A 293 -11.51 -25.21 7.79
N VAL A 294 -10.78 -24.09 7.70
CA VAL A 294 -10.93 -23.11 6.61
C VAL A 294 -10.63 -23.80 5.28
N PHE A 295 -9.51 -24.50 5.20
CA PHE A 295 -9.11 -25.21 3.99
C PHE A 295 -10.07 -26.33 3.57
N ALA A 296 -10.68 -27.05 4.53
CA ALA A 296 -11.68 -28.06 4.25
C ALA A 296 -13.00 -27.44 3.78
N HIS A 297 -13.34 -26.24 4.26
CA HIS A 297 -14.55 -25.53 3.85
C HIS A 297 -14.40 -24.91 2.46
N GLU A 298 -13.19 -24.58 2.05
CA GLU A 298 -12.86 -24.05 0.72
C GLU A 298 -12.78 -25.12 -0.38
N LYS A 299 -12.73 -26.42 -0.03
CA LYS A 299 -12.76 -27.55 -0.96
C LYS A 299 -14.18 -28.04 -1.23
#